data_db13e91db06f99f64a944d8183380eb4
#
_entry.id   db13e91db06f99f64a944d8183380eb4
#
_cell.length_a   1.000
_cell.length_b   1.000
_cell.length_c   1.000
_cell.angle_alpha   90.00
_cell.angle_beta   90.00
_cell.angle_gamma   90.00
#
_symmetry.space_group_name_H-M   'P 1'
#
loop_
_entity.id
_entity.type
_entity.pdbx_description
1 polymer ?
#
loop_
_entity_poly.entity_id
_entity_poly.type
_entity_poly.pdbx_seq_one_letter_code
_entity_poly.pdbx_strand_id
1 'polypeptide(L)'
;MLTYTYVSEGKFELMEKPKPVLQHERDAIVKVTLASICSSDLHIKHGSVPRAVPGITVGHEMVGIVEEVGSAVTNVKPGDRVTVNVETFCGECFFCKKGFVNNCTDQNGGWALGCRIDGGQAEYVRLSEHIGKLSLGYLNNTSTGAIKKTMEPGDIATSGLA
;
A
#
# COMPACT_ATOMS: atom_id res chain seq x y z
N MET A 1 8.27 -5.76 14.34
CA MET A 1 7.11 -4.86 14.22
C MET A 1 5.81 -5.62 14.31
N LEU A 2 4.78 -5.01 14.86
CA LEU A 2 3.45 -5.62 14.89
C LEU A 2 2.78 -5.52 13.52
N THR A 3 2.09 -6.60 13.12
CA THR A 3 1.38 -6.72 11.85
C THR A 3 0.07 -7.47 12.04
N TYR A 4 -0.96 -7.09 11.32
CA TYR A 4 -2.19 -7.86 11.22
C TYR A 4 -2.12 -8.76 9.99
N THR A 5 -2.07 -10.06 10.19
CA THR A 5 -1.66 -11.03 9.18
C THR A 5 -2.79 -12.00 8.84
N TYR A 6 -3.00 -12.24 7.55
CA TYR A 6 -3.89 -13.29 7.06
C TYR A 6 -3.22 -14.66 7.22
N VAL A 7 -3.78 -15.52 8.05
CA VAL A 7 -3.24 -16.84 8.34
C VAL A 7 -3.91 -17.91 7.47
N SER A 8 -5.23 -17.88 7.42
CA SER A 8 -6.07 -18.78 6.62
C SER A 8 -7.48 -18.22 6.51
N GLU A 9 -8.33 -18.85 5.72
CA GLU A 9 -9.75 -18.52 5.67
C GLU A 9 -10.34 -18.44 7.09
N GLY A 10 -11.09 -17.39 7.36
CA GLY A 10 -11.69 -17.07 8.65
C GLY A 10 -10.72 -16.49 9.68
N LYS A 11 -9.40 -16.47 9.43
CA LYS A 11 -8.40 -16.21 10.47
C LYS A 11 -7.40 -15.13 10.08
N PHE A 12 -7.45 -14.00 10.81
CA PHE A 12 -6.41 -12.99 10.88
C PHE A 12 -5.81 -13.01 12.29
N GLU A 13 -4.51 -12.79 12.40
CA GLU A 13 -3.80 -12.74 13.69
C GLU A 13 -2.86 -11.53 13.76
N LEU A 14 -2.74 -10.98 14.97
CA LEU A 14 -1.69 -10.03 15.29
C LEU A 14 -0.38 -10.82 15.48
N MET A 15 0.62 -10.50 14.67
CA MET A 15 1.90 -11.21 14.66
C MET A 15 3.07 -10.23 14.71
N GLU A 16 4.19 -10.69 15.21
CA GLU A 16 5.46 -9.99 15.06
C GLU A 16 6.19 -10.44 13.81
N LYS A 17 6.57 -9.48 12.96
CA LYS A 17 7.42 -9.68 11.78
C LYS A 17 8.66 -8.77 11.87
N PRO A 18 9.75 -9.10 11.19
CA PRO A 18 10.86 -8.16 11.04
C PRO A 18 10.38 -6.87 10.36
N LYS A 19 10.97 -5.73 10.73
CA LYS A 19 10.75 -4.48 9.99
C LYS A 19 11.22 -4.67 8.55
N PRO A 20 10.45 -4.23 7.54
CA PRO A 20 10.87 -4.34 6.15
C PRO A 20 12.11 -3.50 5.88
N VAL A 21 12.91 -3.94 4.93
CA VAL A 21 14.10 -3.24 4.43
C VAL A 21 13.94 -2.98 2.94
N LEU A 22 14.65 -1.98 2.41
CA LEU A 22 14.71 -1.75 0.97
C LEU A 22 15.32 -2.98 0.28
N GLN A 23 14.72 -3.43 -0.79
CA GLN A 23 15.18 -4.56 -1.61
C GLN A 23 15.54 -4.13 -3.02
N HIS A 24 15.08 -2.95 -3.43
CA HIS A 24 15.35 -2.39 -4.74
C HIS A 24 15.54 -0.86 -4.66
N GLU A 25 16.26 -0.30 -5.61
CA GLU A 25 16.52 1.15 -5.69
C GLU A 25 15.27 2.02 -5.84
N ARG A 26 14.14 1.44 -6.24
CA ARG A 26 12.83 2.10 -6.35
C ARG A 26 11.88 1.83 -5.19
N ASP A 27 12.33 1.15 -4.16
CA ASP A 27 11.52 0.90 -2.97
C ASP A 27 11.44 2.13 -2.06
N ALA A 28 10.39 2.17 -1.26
CA ALA A 28 10.25 3.09 -0.14
C ALA A 28 9.71 2.35 1.09
N ILE A 29 10.16 2.75 2.27
CA ILE A 29 9.61 2.31 3.56
C ILE A 29 8.77 3.45 4.13
N VAL A 30 7.53 3.15 4.47
CA VAL A 30 6.63 4.09 5.12
C VAL A 30 6.34 3.61 6.53
N LYS A 31 6.57 4.48 7.52
CA LYS A 31 6.08 4.30 8.87
C LYS A 31 4.60 4.67 8.90
N VAL A 32 3.76 3.69 9.11
CA VAL A 32 2.30 3.86 9.11
C VAL A 32 1.88 4.63 10.37
N THR A 33 1.11 5.68 10.20
CA THR A 33 0.57 6.48 11.32
C THR A 33 -0.93 6.26 11.52
N LEU A 34 -1.62 5.84 10.47
CA LEU A 34 -3.03 5.47 10.52
C LEU A 34 -3.32 4.50 9.38
N ALA A 35 -4.06 3.44 9.68
CA ALA A 35 -4.59 2.50 8.69
C ALA A 35 -6.08 2.30 8.91
N SER A 36 -6.81 1.96 7.85
CA SER A 36 -8.23 1.65 7.89
C SER A 36 -8.47 0.18 7.53
N ILE A 37 -9.60 -0.35 8.00
CA ILE A 37 -10.12 -1.64 7.58
C ILE A 37 -11.14 -1.39 6.47
N CYS A 38 -10.92 -2.02 5.32
CA CYS A 38 -11.82 -1.99 4.18
C CYS A 38 -12.69 -3.26 4.14
N SER A 39 -13.83 -3.19 3.47
CA SER A 39 -14.66 -4.38 3.22
C SER A 39 -13.93 -5.47 2.43
N SER A 40 -12.95 -5.10 1.61
CA SER A 40 -12.09 -6.06 0.90
C SER A 40 -11.22 -6.90 1.84
N ASP A 41 -10.83 -6.39 3.01
CA ASP A 41 -10.14 -7.20 4.03
C ASP A 41 -11.08 -8.31 4.56
N LEU A 42 -12.40 -8.01 4.69
CA LEU A 42 -13.40 -9.01 5.05
C LEU A 42 -13.58 -10.05 3.94
N HIS A 43 -13.52 -9.66 2.67
CA HIS A 43 -13.56 -10.60 1.55
C HIS A 43 -12.35 -11.54 1.56
N ILE A 44 -11.15 -11.04 1.89
CA ILE A 44 -9.96 -11.89 2.10
C ILE A 44 -10.21 -12.85 3.26
N LYS A 45 -10.69 -12.34 4.40
CA LYS A 45 -10.98 -13.15 5.58
C LYS A 45 -11.94 -14.30 5.29
N HIS A 46 -12.99 -14.05 4.50
CA HIS A 46 -14.02 -15.02 4.16
C HIS A 46 -13.65 -15.93 2.98
N GLY A 47 -12.40 -15.91 2.51
CA GLY A 47 -11.97 -16.76 1.40
C GLY A 47 -12.52 -16.36 0.02
N SER A 48 -13.20 -15.21 -0.09
CA SER A 48 -13.81 -14.74 -1.35
C SER A 48 -12.78 -14.16 -2.34
N VAL A 49 -11.51 -14.08 -1.94
CA VAL A 49 -10.40 -13.58 -2.76
C VAL A 49 -9.40 -14.72 -2.99
N PRO A 50 -9.55 -15.52 -4.08
CA PRO A 50 -8.70 -16.70 -4.31
C PRO A 50 -7.21 -16.38 -4.48
N ARG A 51 -6.88 -15.12 -4.79
CA ARG A 51 -5.49 -14.66 -4.99
C ARG A 51 -4.81 -14.22 -3.68
N ALA A 52 -5.52 -14.16 -2.57
CA ALA A 52 -4.94 -13.80 -1.27
C ALA A 52 -3.95 -14.87 -0.81
N VAL A 53 -2.79 -14.43 -0.34
CA VAL A 53 -1.69 -15.32 0.05
C VAL A 53 -1.63 -15.41 1.57
N PRO A 54 -1.75 -16.61 2.17
CA PRO A 54 -1.52 -16.78 3.60
C PRO A 54 -0.13 -16.31 4.03
N GLY A 55 -0.06 -15.70 5.21
CA GLY A 55 1.18 -15.16 5.77
C GLY A 55 1.44 -13.69 5.43
N ILE A 56 0.67 -13.06 4.55
CA ILE A 56 0.84 -11.64 4.24
C ILE A 56 0.21 -10.74 5.32
N THR A 57 0.78 -9.57 5.49
CA THR A 57 0.16 -8.47 6.24
C THR A 57 -0.97 -7.90 5.40
N VAL A 58 -2.17 -7.78 5.98
CA VAL A 58 -3.32 -7.20 5.29
C VAL A 58 -3.33 -5.68 5.32
N GLY A 59 -4.33 -5.06 4.69
CA GLY A 59 -4.53 -3.62 4.67
C GLY A 59 -3.91 -2.94 3.45
N HIS A 60 -4.71 -2.05 2.86
CA HIS A 60 -4.34 -1.32 1.64
C HIS A 60 -4.78 0.15 1.69
N GLU A 61 -5.31 0.57 2.84
CA GLU A 61 -5.70 1.96 3.10
C GLU A 61 -4.89 2.48 4.28
N MET A 62 -3.93 3.36 4.03
CA MET A 62 -3.05 3.88 5.06
C MET A 62 -2.47 5.24 4.71
N VAL A 63 -2.10 5.96 5.75
CA VAL A 63 -1.26 7.15 5.69
C VAL A 63 -0.05 6.95 6.59
N GLY A 64 1.05 7.60 6.28
CA GLY A 64 2.27 7.46 7.04
C GLY A 64 3.31 8.51 6.71
N ILE A 65 4.47 8.33 7.28
CA ILE A 65 5.65 9.15 7.04
C ILE A 65 6.68 8.29 6.30
N VAL A 66 7.20 8.80 5.20
CA VAL A 66 8.31 8.15 4.49
C VAL A 66 9.51 8.10 5.43
N GLU A 67 10.02 6.91 5.70
CA GLU A 67 11.17 6.71 6.58
C GLU A 67 12.46 6.55 5.77
N GLU A 68 12.39 5.78 4.70
CA GLU A 68 13.54 5.47 3.87
C GLU A 68 13.10 5.31 2.40
N VAL A 69 13.99 5.68 1.48
CA VAL A 69 13.76 5.53 0.03
C VAL A 69 14.99 4.99 -0.66
N GLY A 70 14.79 4.19 -1.69
CA GLY A 70 15.84 3.75 -2.59
C GLY A 70 16.38 4.88 -3.46
N SER A 71 17.57 4.70 -4.01
CA SER A 71 18.31 5.73 -4.75
C SER A 71 17.64 6.25 -6.02
N ALA A 72 16.72 5.47 -6.61
CA ALA A 72 15.97 5.86 -7.80
C ALA A 72 14.60 6.50 -7.51
N VAL A 73 14.22 6.64 -6.24
CA VAL A 73 12.99 7.34 -5.83
C VAL A 73 13.22 8.83 -5.84
N THR A 74 12.48 9.56 -6.66
CA THR A 74 12.68 11.01 -6.87
C THR A 74 11.47 11.87 -6.50
N ASN A 75 10.33 11.25 -6.25
CA ASN A 75 9.04 11.92 -6.07
C ASN A 75 8.66 12.16 -4.60
N VAL A 76 9.34 11.47 -3.68
CA VAL A 76 9.21 11.64 -2.23
C VAL A 76 10.58 11.51 -1.56
N LYS A 77 10.67 11.97 -0.32
CA LYS A 77 11.89 11.88 0.51
C LYS A 77 11.53 11.51 1.95
N PRO A 78 12.48 11.03 2.74
CA PRO A 78 12.28 10.81 4.17
C PRO A 78 11.71 12.04 4.87
N GLY A 79 10.71 11.81 5.74
CA GLY A 79 9.95 12.85 6.43
C GLY A 79 8.67 13.32 5.72
N ASP A 80 8.48 13.00 4.45
CA ASP A 80 7.25 13.34 3.75
C ASP A 80 6.06 12.56 4.29
N ARG A 81 4.94 13.25 4.51
CA ARG A 81 3.67 12.61 4.83
C ARG A 81 2.96 12.18 3.56
N VAL A 82 2.57 10.92 3.49
CA VAL A 82 2.01 10.30 2.30
C VAL A 82 0.77 9.48 2.62
N THR A 83 -0.12 9.34 1.66
CA THR A 83 -1.03 8.20 1.61
C THR A 83 -0.54 7.23 0.55
N VAL A 84 -0.85 5.96 0.71
CA VAL A 84 -0.41 4.90 -0.17
C VAL A 84 -1.56 4.51 -1.10
N ASN A 85 -1.29 4.49 -2.41
CA ASN A 85 -2.25 3.96 -3.37
C ASN A 85 -2.30 2.43 -3.26
N VAL A 86 -3.50 1.88 -3.23
CA VAL A 86 -3.73 0.43 -3.19
C VAL A 86 -3.23 -0.29 -4.44
N GLU A 87 -3.29 0.38 -5.59
CA GLU A 87 -2.90 -0.23 -6.85
C GLU A 87 -1.38 -0.19 -7.05
N THR A 88 -0.82 -1.36 -7.26
CA THR A 88 0.57 -1.55 -7.65
C THR A 88 0.65 -1.78 -9.16
N PHE A 89 1.67 -1.25 -9.84
CA PHE A 89 1.78 -1.39 -11.29
C PHE A 89 3.20 -1.19 -11.81
N CYS A 90 3.59 -1.93 -12.84
CA CYS A 90 4.95 -1.88 -13.38
C CYS A 90 5.24 -0.61 -14.21
N GLY A 91 4.23 0.08 -14.73
CA GLY A 91 4.39 1.24 -15.61
C GLY A 91 4.80 0.91 -17.07
N GLU A 92 5.15 -0.34 -17.38
CA GLU A 92 5.78 -0.73 -18.64
C GLU A 92 4.91 -1.63 -19.52
N CYS A 93 3.99 -2.41 -18.95
CA CYS A 93 3.11 -3.28 -19.72
C CYS A 93 2.11 -2.49 -20.59
N PHE A 94 1.47 -3.18 -21.52
CA PHE A 94 0.49 -2.58 -22.41
C PHE A 94 -0.59 -1.79 -21.65
N PHE A 95 -1.16 -2.37 -20.61
CA PHE A 95 -2.23 -1.73 -19.84
C PHE A 95 -1.74 -0.49 -19.10
N CYS A 96 -0.58 -0.56 -18.46
CA CYS A 96 0.02 0.59 -17.77
C CYS A 96 0.29 1.76 -18.71
N LYS A 97 0.85 1.48 -19.89
CA LYS A 97 1.11 2.51 -20.92
C LYS A 97 -0.16 3.15 -21.47
N LYS A 98 -1.30 2.48 -21.35
CA LYS A 98 -2.63 2.98 -21.74
C LYS A 98 -3.39 3.63 -20.58
N GLY A 99 -2.83 3.68 -19.37
CA GLY A 99 -3.46 4.25 -18.19
C GLY A 99 -4.36 3.29 -17.40
N PHE A 100 -4.51 2.03 -17.84
CA PHE A 100 -5.30 1.00 -17.17
C PHE A 100 -4.45 0.22 -16.16
N VAL A 101 -3.89 0.90 -15.18
CA VAL A 101 -2.93 0.33 -14.22
C VAL A 101 -3.50 -0.81 -13.38
N ASN A 102 -4.80 -0.78 -13.11
CA ASN A 102 -5.54 -1.86 -12.44
C ASN A 102 -5.49 -3.20 -13.19
N ASN A 103 -5.24 -3.16 -14.51
CA ASN A 103 -5.09 -4.34 -15.37
C ASN A 103 -3.62 -4.71 -15.61
N CYS A 104 -2.71 -4.21 -14.78
CA CYS A 104 -1.29 -4.52 -14.89
C CYS A 104 -1.06 -6.04 -14.93
N THR A 105 -0.24 -6.49 -15.88
CA THR A 105 0.06 -7.91 -16.09
C THR A 105 1.23 -8.43 -15.26
N ASP A 106 1.91 -7.54 -14.51
CA ASP A 106 2.94 -7.96 -13.56
C ASP A 106 2.34 -8.81 -12.44
N GLN A 107 3.07 -9.79 -11.95
CA GLN A 107 2.60 -10.68 -10.88
C GLN A 107 2.23 -9.94 -9.59
N ASN A 108 2.88 -8.81 -9.31
CA ASN A 108 2.61 -7.93 -8.18
C ASN A 108 1.81 -6.68 -8.60
N GLY A 109 1.32 -6.67 -9.83
CA GLY A 109 0.53 -5.58 -10.38
C GLY A 109 -0.97 -5.68 -10.10
N GLY A 110 -1.68 -4.59 -10.38
CA GLY A 110 -3.07 -4.46 -10.05
C GLY A 110 -3.28 -4.30 -8.55
N TRP A 111 -4.34 -4.85 -8.01
CA TRP A 111 -4.60 -4.82 -6.57
C TRP A 111 -3.83 -5.94 -5.86
N ALA A 112 -2.59 -5.68 -5.44
CA ALA A 112 -1.73 -6.65 -4.77
C ALA A 112 -1.44 -6.31 -3.31
N LEU A 113 -1.38 -5.03 -2.96
CA LEU A 113 -1.07 -4.55 -1.61
C LEU A 113 -2.10 -5.07 -0.59
N GLY A 114 -1.63 -5.72 0.47
CA GLY A 114 -2.49 -6.32 1.49
C GLY A 114 -3.24 -7.58 1.04
N CYS A 115 -2.90 -8.12 -0.14
CA CYS A 115 -3.54 -9.30 -0.72
C CYS A 115 -2.51 -10.36 -1.17
N ARG A 116 -1.51 -9.96 -1.97
CA ARG A 116 -0.43 -10.82 -2.47
C ARG A 116 0.94 -10.37 -2.01
N ILE A 117 1.07 -9.12 -1.64
CA ILE A 117 2.25 -8.53 -1.00
C ILE A 117 1.83 -7.89 0.32
N ASP A 118 2.77 -7.74 1.24
CA ASP A 118 2.50 -7.16 2.56
C ASP A 118 1.87 -5.77 2.45
N GLY A 119 0.82 -5.55 3.23
CA GLY A 119 0.06 -4.32 3.31
C GLY A 119 0.39 -3.47 4.54
N GLY A 120 -0.49 -2.52 4.84
CA GLY A 120 -0.24 -1.46 5.81
C GLY A 120 -0.98 -1.55 7.13
N GLN A 121 -1.68 -2.65 7.43
CA GLN A 121 -2.11 -2.90 8.81
C GLN A 121 -0.92 -3.42 9.63
N ALA A 122 0.10 -2.58 9.74
CA ALA A 122 1.39 -2.79 10.39
C ALA A 122 2.00 -1.46 10.80
N GLU A 123 3.08 -1.50 11.60
CA GLU A 123 3.84 -0.30 11.95
C GLU A 123 4.61 0.27 10.74
N TYR A 124 5.04 -0.61 9.82
CA TYR A 124 5.78 -0.22 8.60
C TYR A 124 5.32 -1.04 7.41
N VAL A 125 5.35 -0.41 6.26
CA VAL A 125 5.09 -1.05 4.97
C VAL A 125 6.20 -0.72 3.98
N ARG A 126 6.65 -1.74 3.23
CA ARG A 126 7.53 -1.55 2.08
C ARG A 126 6.69 -1.43 0.82
N LEU A 127 6.88 -0.34 0.13
CA LEU A 127 6.31 -0.11 -1.19
C LEU A 127 7.37 -0.53 -2.20
N SER A 128 7.09 -1.61 -2.94
CA SER A 128 8.04 -2.19 -3.87
C SER A 128 8.17 -1.38 -5.16
N GLU A 129 9.20 -1.69 -5.96
CA GLU A 129 9.49 -1.06 -7.25
C GLU A 129 8.32 -1.04 -8.24
N HIS A 130 7.37 -1.97 -8.09
CA HIS A 130 6.15 -2.05 -8.88
C HIS A 130 5.11 -0.99 -8.49
N ILE A 131 5.33 -0.28 -7.39
CA ILE A 131 4.52 0.87 -7.02
C ILE A 131 5.09 2.06 -7.79
N GLY A 132 4.56 2.27 -8.97
CA GLY A 132 5.04 3.29 -9.88
C GLY A 132 5.19 4.67 -9.24
N LYS A 133 6.04 5.50 -9.82
CA LYS A 133 6.33 6.90 -9.41
C LYS A 133 5.10 7.73 -9.03
N LEU A 134 3.92 7.33 -9.47
CA LEU A 134 2.65 8.02 -9.23
C LEU A 134 2.02 7.70 -7.87
N SER A 135 2.27 6.53 -7.28
CA SER A 135 1.58 6.13 -6.05
C SER A 135 1.98 6.94 -4.83
N LEU A 136 3.26 7.27 -4.70
CA LEU A 136 3.75 8.09 -3.59
C LEU A 136 3.63 9.59 -3.89
N GLY A 137 3.81 10.00 -5.13
CA GLY A 137 3.79 11.40 -5.55
C GLY A 137 2.40 12.03 -5.67
N TYR A 138 1.37 11.22 -5.85
CA TYR A 138 0.01 11.73 -6.09
C TYR A 138 -0.56 12.53 -4.91
N LEU A 139 -0.01 12.34 -3.72
CA LEU A 139 -0.54 12.90 -2.49
C LEU A 139 0.32 14.00 -1.87
N ASN A 140 1.54 14.14 -2.34
CA ASN A 140 2.36 15.29 -2.00
C ASN A 140 2.09 16.49 -2.93
N ASN A 141 1.31 16.26 -3.99
CA ASN A 141 1.00 17.33 -4.93
C ASN A 141 -0.11 18.20 -4.36
N THR A 142 0.27 19.36 -3.90
CA THR A 142 -0.52 20.41 -3.26
C THR A 142 -1.70 20.97 -4.09
N SER A 143 -1.92 20.47 -5.29
CA SER A 143 -3.08 20.85 -6.12
C SER A 143 -4.42 20.37 -5.57
N THR A 144 -4.42 19.48 -4.56
CA THR A 144 -5.62 19.07 -3.86
C THR A 144 -5.56 19.46 -2.39
N GLY A 145 -5.69 20.74 -2.11
CA GLY A 145 -5.88 21.27 -0.76
C GLY A 145 -7.01 20.57 0.02
N ALA A 146 -7.90 19.87 -0.68
CA ALA A 146 -8.96 19.05 -0.10
C ALA A 146 -8.40 17.79 0.60
N ILE A 147 -7.41 17.10 0.03
CA ILE A 147 -6.86 15.86 0.63
C ILE A 147 -5.97 16.19 1.84
N LYS A 148 -5.27 17.31 1.82
CA LYS A 148 -4.53 17.80 3.00
C LYS A 148 -5.44 18.13 4.18
N LYS A 149 -6.68 18.52 3.90
CA LYS A 149 -7.65 18.94 4.91
C LYS A 149 -8.44 17.78 5.51
N THR A 150 -8.57 16.67 4.75
CA THR A 150 -9.29 15.47 5.18
C THR A 150 -8.44 14.45 5.94
N MET A 151 -7.13 14.67 6.05
CA MET A 151 -6.19 13.72 6.68
C MET A 151 -5.44 14.33 7.85
N GLU A 152 -6.12 15.09 8.67
CA GLU A 152 -5.63 15.45 10.00
C GLU A 152 -5.68 14.20 10.92
N PRO A 153 -4.85 14.14 11.99
CA PRO A 153 -4.93 13.05 12.95
C PRO A 153 -6.36 12.89 13.47
N GLY A 154 -7.01 11.78 13.13
CA GLY A 154 -8.41 11.51 13.47
C GLY A 154 -9.34 11.30 12.28
N ASP A 155 -8.93 11.64 11.07
CA ASP A 155 -9.73 11.41 9.88
C ASP A 155 -9.56 9.97 9.37
N ILE A 156 -10.65 9.26 9.18
CA ILE A 156 -10.67 7.93 8.58
C ILE A 156 -10.60 8.11 7.07
N ALA A 157 -9.55 7.54 6.46
CA ALA A 157 -9.49 7.42 5.00
C ALA A 157 -10.55 6.40 4.55
N THR A 158 -11.69 6.87 4.09
CA THR A 158 -12.62 6.00 3.38
C THR A 158 -12.19 5.93 1.92
N SER A 159 -11.97 4.74 1.39
CA SER A 159 -11.80 4.55 -0.04
C SER A 159 -13.10 4.94 -0.72
N GLY A 160 -13.11 6.08 -1.38
CA GLY A 160 -14.17 6.44 -2.30
C GLY A 160 -14.08 5.53 -3.53
N LEU A 161 -14.57 4.30 -3.42
CA LEU A 161 -14.97 3.53 -4.58
C LEU A 161 -16.35 4.03 -5.00
N ALA A 162 -16.35 5.03 -5.86
CA ALA A 162 -17.47 5.31 -6.72
C ALA A 162 -17.37 4.44 -7.96
#